data_94651ad8a76fd22fd3530d11da8b44b3
#
_entry.id   94651ad8a76fd22fd3530d11da8b44b3
#
_cell.length_a   1.000
_cell.length_b   1.000
_cell.length_c   1.000
_cell.angle_alpha   90.00
_cell.angle_beta   90.00
_cell.angle_gamma   90.00
#
_symmetry.space_group_name_H-M   'P 1'
#
loop_
_entity.id
_entity.type
_entity.pdbx_description
1 polymer ?
#
loop_
_entity_poly.entity_id
_entity_poly.type
_entity_poly.pdbx_seq_one_letter_code
_entity_poly.pdbx_strand_id
1 'polypeptide(L)'
;MPDYGHDLLFGAVLVPSAGHAGDAVTLARVADRAGLDLVSVPDHPYRPELLDAWMALAVIAASTTRVRVFPNVANLPLRPPAVLARTAAGLDLLSGGRVELGLGAGAYWDAIAADGGPRRGPGEAVRATREAIDVIRALWSEGRRVSLPGEHYGLDGATAGPAPAHPIGIWVGAIGPRMLKLTGAVADGWLPSVPHVPPGRLAAGHRVVDEAAAAAGRDPFEVRRLYNLSPGRDGFPQGPLDAWPGQLAALTLEHGISAFLLPTHQPALLQAFAADVAPATRELVAAERKRAANSPSSADGWGAALGEVGTAGRRTDGWGAADGQDGVIDAPAAAPSGEPLTVRPTPPPKVWRSAERLWDESTRPVGPPADPERRYPRREQEPARNLVAAHDQLRADLDQLRTMVLEVLADALAPGDARTEIQRLSLRQNSWALGTYCASYCRITTLHHTREDEDLFPYLRRSDHRLGEVLDRLTEEHHVIHGLIERIDRELVAFVREEGGAKEREALRAATDLLADALLSHLAYEERELIEPMARFGTGW
;
A
#
# COMPACT_ATOMS: atom_id res chain seq x y z
N MET A 1 -10.22 2.20 22.15
CA MET A 1 -8.90 2.58 22.70
C MET A 1 -8.87 4.07 22.87
N PRO A 2 -8.24 4.59 23.88
CA PRO A 2 -8.16 6.03 24.07
C PRO A 2 -7.23 6.68 23.04
N ASP A 3 -7.52 7.92 22.71
CA ASP A 3 -6.58 8.82 22.04
C ASP A 3 -5.30 8.96 22.90
N TYR A 4 -4.12 8.77 22.28
CA TYR A 4 -2.83 8.88 22.98
C TYR A 4 -2.36 10.33 23.18
N GLY A 5 -3.16 11.33 22.80
CA GLY A 5 -2.88 12.75 23.05
C GLY A 5 -1.77 13.37 22.20
N HIS A 6 -1.21 12.65 21.25
CA HIS A 6 -0.16 13.19 20.38
C HIS A 6 -0.68 14.31 19.47
N ASP A 7 0.18 15.28 19.15
CA ASP A 7 -0.07 16.24 18.09
C ASP A 7 -0.22 15.54 16.74
N LEU A 8 -1.19 16.01 15.94
CA LEU A 8 -1.48 15.43 14.64
C LEU A 8 -0.46 15.90 13.59
N LEU A 9 0.15 14.94 12.92
CA LEU A 9 1.07 15.15 11.81
C LEU A 9 0.42 14.73 10.49
N PHE A 10 0.59 15.55 9.47
CA PHE A 10 0.11 15.28 8.11
C PHE A 10 1.28 15.28 7.14
N GLY A 11 1.31 14.31 6.24
CA GLY A 11 2.43 14.17 5.33
C GLY A 11 2.08 13.49 4.02
N ALA A 12 3.10 13.38 3.17
CA ALA A 12 3.02 12.74 1.86
C ALA A 12 3.93 11.52 1.76
N VAL A 13 3.50 10.52 0.99
CA VAL A 13 4.37 9.45 0.48
C VAL A 13 4.66 9.76 -0.99
N LEU A 14 5.92 10.04 -1.32
CA LEU A 14 6.35 10.44 -2.65
C LEU A 14 7.21 9.34 -3.28
N VAL A 15 6.82 8.87 -4.45
CA VAL A 15 7.55 7.82 -5.17
C VAL A 15 8.70 8.45 -5.97
N PRO A 16 9.97 8.10 -5.72
CA PRO A 16 11.13 8.68 -6.39
C PRO A 16 11.38 7.95 -7.73
N SER A 17 10.56 8.20 -8.74
CA SER A 17 10.67 7.56 -10.05
C SER A 17 11.96 7.95 -10.78
N ALA A 18 12.69 6.98 -11.32
CA ALA A 18 13.88 7.23 -12.15
C ALA A 18 13.52 7.90 -13.48
N GLY A 19 12.35 7.57 -14.06
CA GLY A 19 11.86 8.20 -15.29
C GLY A 19 11.46 9.67 -15.11
N HIS A 20 11.18 10.11 -13.88
CA HIS A 20 10.75 11.47 -13.53
C HIS A 20 11.45 11.92 -12.25
N ALA A 21 12.78 11.95 -12.29
CA ALA A 21 13.64 12.15 -11.13
C ALA A 21 13.35 13.44 -10.32
N GLY A 22 12.83 14.49 -10.96
CA GLY A 22 12.51 15.78 -10.31
C GLY A 22 11.14 15.84 -9.62
N ASP A 23 10.22 14.91 -9.89
CA ASP A 23 8.83 15.03 -9.46
C ASP A 23 8.68 14.93 -7.95
N ALA A 24 9.34 13.94 -7.32
CA ALA A 24 9.31 13.79 -5.87
C ALA A 24 9.85 15.05 -5.15
N VAL A 25 10.90 15.68 -5.68
CA VAL A 25 11.46 16.92 -5.13
C VAL A 25 10.48 18.08 -5.32
N THR A 26 9.84 18.17 -6.48
CA THR A 26 8.83 19.21 -6.77
C THR A 26 7.62 19.07 -5.84
N LEU A 27 7.10 17.86 -5.67
CA LEU A 27 5.99 17.59 -4.74
C LEU A 27 6.38 17.83 -3.28
N ALA A 28 7.61 17.52 -2.88
CA ALA A 28 8.11 17.81 -1.53
C ALA A 28 8.14 19.33 -1.26
N ARG A 29 8.55 20.14 -2.25
CA ARG A 29 8.46 21.61 -2.16
C ARG A 29 7.03 22.11 -2.06
N VAL A 30 6.08 21.45 -2.74
CA VAL A 30 4.64 21.75 -2.60
C VAL A 30 4.18 21.42 -1.18
N ALA A 31 4.51 20.24 -0.66
CA ALA A 31 4.19 19.82 0.70
C ALA A 31 4.75 20.78 1.76
N ASP A 32 6.02 21.17 1.63
CA ASP A 32 6.70 22.12 2.52
C ASP A 32 6.02 23.49 2.55
N ARG A 33 5.72 24.06 1.38
CA ARG A 33 5.04 25.36 1.25
C ARG A 33 3.58 25.31 1.71
N ALA A 34 2.90 24.20 1.47
CA ALA A 34 1.52 24.02 1.90
C ALA A 34 1.36 23.80 3.40
N GLY A 35 2.44 23.56 4.14
CA GLY A 35 2.41 23.43 5.59
C GLY A 35 2.25 22.00 6.12
N LEU A 36 2.50 20.97 5.29
CA LEU A 36 2.57 19.59 5.77
C LEU A 36 3.78 19.39 6.70
N ASP A 37 3.70 18.38 7.56
CA ASP A 37 4.70 18.09 8.58
C ASP A 37 5.75 17.09 8.11
N LEU A 38 5.35 16.13 7.24
CA LEU A 38 6.15 14.97 6.89
C LEU A 38 6.20 14.75 5.37
N VAL A 39 7.35 14.31 4.88
CA VAL A 39 7.52 13.75 3.53
C VAL A 39 8.28 12.43 3.65
N SER A 40 7.76 11.40 3.03
CA SER A 40 8.38 10.09 3.04
C SER A 40 8.58 9.52 1.64
N VAL A 41 9.56 8.62 1.51
CA VAL A 41 9.95 7.98 0.26
C VAL A 41 10.05 6.46 0.50
N PRO A 42 9.41 5.61 -0.33
CA PRO A 42 9.58 4.16 -0.25
C PRO A 42 11.00 3.74 -0.63
N ASP A 43 11.55 2.74 0.07
CA ASP A 43 12.90 2.24 -0.13
C ASP A 43 12.88 0.80 -0.68
N HIS A 44 12.91 0.70 -2.00
CA HIS A 44 12.95 -0.57 -2.74
C HIS A 44 14.18 -0.59 -3.67
N PRO A 45 15.40 -0.83 -3.15
CA PRO A 45 16.64 -0.78 -3.94
C PRO A 45 16.65 -1.70 -5.15
N TYR A 46 15.98 -2.85 -5.07
CA TYR A 46 15.83 -3.85 -6.13
C TYR A 46 14.87 -3.44 -7.27
N ARG A 47 14.31 -2.23 -7.24
CA ARG A 47 13.43 -1.72 -8.28
C ARG A 47 14.16 -0.70 -9.15
N PRO A 48 14.56 -1.07 -10.38
CA PRO A 48 15.35 -0.18 -11.25
C PRO A 48 14.60 1.07 -11.70
N GLU A 49 13.26 1.06 -11.62
CA GLU A 49 12.43 2.21 -11.93
C GLU A 49 12.39 3.26 -10.82
N LEU A 50 13.00 2.99 -9.66
CA LEU A 50 13.06 3.92 -8.53
C LEU A 50 14.49 4.43 -8.33
N LEU A 51 14.61 5.70 -7.93
CA LEU A 51 15.86 6.24 -7.41
C LEU A 51 16.14 5.68 -6.02
N ASP A 52 17.41 5.67 -5.62
CA ASP A 52 17.77 5.36 -4.23
C ASP A 52 17.05 6.31 -3.26
N ALA A 53 16.39 5.74 -2.27
CA ALA A 53 15.55 6.49 -1.34
C ALA A 53 16.34 7.53 -0.53
N TRP A 54 17.57 7.20 -0.09
CA TRP A 54 18.39 8.13 0.70
C TRP A 54 18.94 9.26 -0.14
N MET A 55 19.28 9.01 -1.41
CA MET A 55 19.63 10.07 -2.36
C MET A 55 18.46 11.02 -2.60
N ALA A 56 17.25 10.46 -2.82
CA ALA A 56 16.04 11.27 -2.99
C ALA A 56 15.73 12.10 -1.73
N LEU A 57 15.80 11.49 -0.54
CA LEU A 57 15.58 12.18 0.74
C LEU A 57 16.61 13.29 0.99
N ALA A 58 17.87 13.08 0.62
CA ALA A 58 18.91 14.11 0.76
C ALA A 58 18.62 15.34 -0.12
N VAL A 59 18.22 15.12 -1.38
CA VAL A 59 17.84 16.21 -2.29
C VAL A 59 16.55 16.90 -1.83
N ILE A 60 15.56 16.15 -1.34
CA ILE A 60 14.32 16.69 -0.77
C ILE A 60 14.64 17.55 0.45
N ALA A 61 15.45 17.04 1.39
CA ALA A 61 15.82 17.79 2.59
C ALA A 61 16.56 19.09 2.27
N ALA A 62 17.48 19.06 1.27
CA ALA A 62 18.17 20.26 0.80
C ALA A 62 17.27 21.25 0.05
N SER A 63 16.12 20.78 -0.47
CA SER A 63 15.18 21.58 -1.28
C SER A 63 13.96 22.10 -0.50
N THR A 64 13.85 21.76 0.79
CA THR A 64 12.77 22.09 1.71
C THR A 64 13.30 22.71 2.99
N THR A 65 12.43 23.34 3.78
CA THR A 65 12.87 24.09 4.98
C THR A 65 12.21 23.61 6.28
N ARG A 66 11.05 22.96 6.21
CA ARG A 66 10.23 22.62 7.38
C ARG A 66 9.88 21.16 7.51
N VAL A 67 9.48 20.52 6.40
CA VAL A 67 9.03 19.12 6.44
C VAL A 67 10.13 18.21 6.97
N ARG A 68 9.75 17.31 7.86
CA ARG A 68 10.62 16.20 8.24
C ARG A 68 10.58 15.13 7.15
N VAL A 69 11.72 14.50 6.92
CA VAL A 69 11.90 13.51 5.85
C VAL A 69 12.25 12.14 6.42
N PHE A 70 11.75 11.07 5.82
CA PHE A 70 12.07 9.71 6.26
C PHE A 70 11.84 8.66 5.17
N PRO A 71 12.58 7.53 5.21
CA PRO A 71 12.28 6.37 4.37
C PRO A 71 11.02 5.65 4.88
N ASN A 72 10.11 5.29 4.01
CA ASN A 72 8.83 4.66 4.36
C ASN A 72 8.65 3.30 3.64
N VAL A 73 9.34 2.24 4.05
CA VAL A 73 10.30 2.16 5.16
C VAL A 73 11.66 1.70 4.65
N ALA A 74 12.78 2.05 5.32
CA ALA A 74 14.11 1.61 4.95
C ALA A 74 14.20 0.08 4.86
N ASN A 75 14.79 -0.44 3.78
CA ASN A 75 14.96 -1.87 3.53
C ASN A 75 16.16 -2.40 4.33
N LEU A 76 15.93 -2.81 5.58
CA LEU A 76 16.99 -3.27 6.48
C LEU A 76 17.89 -4.38 5.90
N PRO A 77 17.37 -5.40 5.16
CA PRO A 77 18.23 -6.42 4.57
C PRO A 77 19.27 -5.90 3.59
N LEU A 78 18.99 -4.81 2.87
CA LEU A 78 19.89 -4.19 1.90
C LEU A 78 20.62 -2.94 2.45
N ARG A 79 20.32 -2.55 3.71
CA ARG A 79 20.92 -1.40 4.36
C ARG A 79 21.48 -1.78 5.73
N PRO A 80 22.76 -2.17 5.82
CA PRO A 80 23.39 -2.53 7.09
C PRO A 80 23.16 -1.48 8.17
N PRO A 81 22.74 -1.84 9.39
CA PRO A 81 22.27 -0.89 10.40
C PRO A 81 23.33 0.11 10.84
N ALA A 82 24.61 -0.26 10.80
CA ALA A 82 25.69 0.68 11.14
C ALA A 82 25.85 1.78 10.08
N VAL A 83 25.67 1.45 8.79
CA VAL A 83 25.68 2.44 7.71
C VAL A 83 24.41 3.28 7.79
N LEU A 84 23.25 2.62 7.98
CA LEU A 84 21.95 3.28 8.10
C LEU A 84 21.91 4.31 9.24
N ALA A 85 22.47 3.97 10.41
CA ALA A 85 22.58 4.88 11.55
C ALA A 85 23.36 6.16 11.19
N ARG A 86 24.50 6.00 10.51
CA ARG A 86 25.35 7.14 10.11
C ARG A 86 24.71 7.97 8.99
N THR A 87 24.03 7.32 8.06
CA THR A 87 23.29 8.01 6.98
C THR A 87 22.17 8.86 7.57
N ALA A 88 21.37 8.29 8.47
CA ALA A 88 20.28 9.02 9.11
C ALA A 88 20.78 10.20 9.95
N ALA A 89 21.79 9.98 10.81
CA ALA A 89 22.38 11.05 11.61
C ALA A 89 23.06 12.13 10.75
N GLY A 90 23.77 11.73 9.68
CA GLY A 90 24.40 12.67 8.76
C GLY A 90 23.37 13.55 8.04
N LEU A 91 22.29 12.97 7.55
CA LEU A 91 21.20 13.72 6.91
C LEU A 91 20.45 14.60 7.92
N ASP A 92 20.30 14.13 9.15
CA ASP A 92 19.67 14.91 10.23
C ASP A 92 20.47 16.16 10.57
N LEU A 93 21.79 16.03 10.71
CA LEU A 93 22.69 17.16 10.91
C LEU A 93 22.65 18.17 9.75
N LEU A 94 22.68 17.66 8.50
CA LEU A 94 22.63 18.49 7.29
C LEU A 94 21.28 19.20 7.11
N SER A 95 20.20 18.59 7.58
CA SER A 95 18.85 19.15 7.48
C SER A 95 18.43 20.00 8.69
N GLY A 96 19.25 20.08 9.74
CA GLY A 96 18.93 20.80 10.97
C GLY A 96 17.87 20.12 11.82
N GLY A 97 17.96 18.79 11.98
CA GLY A 97 17.08 18.01 12.86
C GLY A 97 15.73 17.64 12.23
N ARG A 98 15.70 17.33 10.92
CA ARG A 98 14.46 17.01 10.20
C ARG A 98 14.37 15.58 9.66
N VAL A 99 15.06 14.62 10.25
CA VAL A 99 15.04 13.22 9.80
C VAL A 99 14.35 12.34 10.82
N GLU A 100 13.46 11.48 10.36
CA GLU A 100 12.95 10.34 11.11
C GLU A 100 13.36 9.04 10.41
N LEU A 101 13.25 7.90 11.07
CA LEU A 101 13.64 6.61 10.51
C LEU A 101 12.48 5.63 10.49
N GLY A 102 11.82 5.51 9.34
CA GLY A 102 10.95 4.38 9.06
C GLY A 102 11.78 3.13 8.78
N LEU A 103 11.56 2.03 9.50
CA LEU A 103 12.36 0.81 9.41
C LEU A 103 11.49 -0.40 9.07
N GLY A 104 11.88 -1.16 8.03
CA GLY A 104 11.24 -2.39 7.58
C GLY A 104 12.14 -3.61 7.73
N ALA A 105 11.58 -4.72 8.20
CA ALA A 105 12.30 -5.99 8.35
C ALA A 105 12.69 -6.65 7.02
N GLY A 106 12.14 -6.17 5.92
CA GLY A 106 12.20 -6.77 4.59
C GLY A 106 10.88 -7.44 4.20
N ALA A 107 10.59 -7.34 2.91
CA ALA A 107 9.50 -8.03 2.21
C ALA A 107 10.08 -8.61 0.92
N TYR A 108 9.47 -9.03 -0.07
CA TYR A 108 10.01 -9.37 -1.40
C TYR A 108 11.41 -10.06 -1.36
N TRP A 109 11.49 -11.14 -0.57
CA TRP A 109 12.77 -11.80 -0.21
C TRP A 109 13.55 -12.32 -1.44
N ASP A 110 12.86 -12.65 -2.53
CA ASP A 110 13.51 -13.08 -3.78
C ASP A 110 14.26 -11.92 -4.43
N ALA A 111 13.66 -10.74 -4.49
CA ALA A 111 14.29 -9.54 -5.02
C ALA A 111 15.46 -9.07 -4.13
N ILE A 112 15.29 -9.11 -2.82
CA ILE A 112 16.35 -8.81 -1.85
C ILE A 112 17.55 -9.75 -2.04
N ALA A 113 17.30 -11.05 -2.23
CA ALA A 113 18.34 -12.05 -2.45
C ALA A 113 19.03 -11.88 -3.82
N ALA A 114 18.29 -11.47 -4.85
CA ALA A 114 18.86 -11.18 -6.17
C ALA A 114 19.85 -10.01 -6.12
N ASP A 115 19.60 -9.01 -5.27
CA ASP A 115 20.51 -7.88 -5.02
C ASP A 115 21.62 -8.21 -3.98
N GLY A 116 21.82 -9.49 -3.65
CA GLY A 116 22.86 -9.93 -2.73
C GLY A 116 22.53 -9.78 -1.25
N GLY A 117 21.29 -9.40 -0.91
CA GLY A 117 20.83 -9.34 0.46
C GLY A 117 20.52 -10.72 1.06
N PRO A 118 20.43 -10.84 2.38
CA PRO A 118 20.08 -12.10 3.04
C PRO A 118 18.61 -12.45 2.83
N ARG A 119 18.31 -13.74 2.67
CA ARG A 119 16.96 -14.26 2.77
C ARG A 119 16.73 -14.68 4.24
N ARG A 120 15.70 -14.14 4.87
CA ARG A 120 15.36 -14.42 6.27
C ARG A 120 13.97 -14.99 6.43
N GLY A 121 13.85 -15.99 7.29
CA GLY A 121 12.55 -16.46 7.77
C GLY A 121 11.89 -15.43 8.71
N PRO A 122 10.57 -15.56 8.96
CA PRO A 122 9.82 -14.57 9.76
C PRO A 122 10.39 -14.35 11.18
N GLY A 123 10.93 -15.39 11.83
CA GLY A 123 11.55 -15.29 13.15
C GLY A 123 12.91 -14.60 13.12
N GLU A 124 13.70 -14.89 12.10
CA GLU A 124 15.02 -14.26 11.88
C GLU A 124 14.86 -12.78 11.55
N ALA A 125 13.89 -12.42 10.72
CA ALA A 125 13.60 -11.03 10.39
C ALA A 125 13.26 -10.19 11.62
N VAL A 126 12.52 -10.75 12.58
CA VAL A 126 12.21 -10.08 13.86
C VAL A 126 13.45 -9.90 14.72
N ARG A 127 14.32 -10.96 14.86
CA ARG A 127 15.57 -10.85 15.63
C ARG A 127 16.52 -9.84 14.99
N ALA A 128 16.71 -9.93 13.68
CA ALA A 128 17.54 -8.98 12.93
C ALA A 128 17.07 -7.53 13.08
N THR A 129 15.75 -7.29 13.08
CA THR A 129 15.20 -5.94 13.29
C THR A 129 15.48 -5.44 14.71
N ARG A 130 15.39 -6.33 15.71
CA ARG A 130 15.74 -5.98 17.10
C ARG A 130 17.20 -5.57 17.21
N GLU A 131 18.10 -6.41 16.73
CA GLU A 131 19.53 -6.14 16.75
C GLU A 131 19.89 -4.86 15.98
N ALA A 132 19.23 -4.62 14.85
CA ALA A 132 19.43 -3.39 14.07
C ALA A 132 19.05 -2.13 14.84
N ILE A 133 17.92 -2.14 15.56
CA ILE A 133 17.50 -1.01 16.40
C ILE A 133 18.53 -0.77 17.51
N ASP A 134 19.00 -1.83 18.16
CA ASP A 134 20.00 -1.74 19.21
C ASP A 134 21.33 -1.17 18.67
N VAL A 135 21.79 -1.63 17.49
CA VAL A 135 22.98 -1.10 16.79
C VAL A 135 22.81 0.37 16.43
N ILE A 136 21.67 0.74 15.84
CA ILE A 136 21.39 2.12 15.41
C ILE A 136 21.45 3.07 16.61
N ARG A 137 20.75 2.75 17.68
CA ARG A 137 20.72 3.59 18.90
C ARG A 137 22.08 3.69 19.57
N ALA A 138 22.81 2.59 19.61
CA ALA A 138 24.17 2.60 20.17
C ALA A 138 25.14 3.49 19.38
N LEU A 139 24.99 3.53 18.05
CA LEU A 139 25.83 4.36 17.18
C LEU A 139 25.43 5.83 17.15
N TRP A 140 24.19 6.18 17.56
CA TRP A 140 23.78 7.58 17.70
C TRP A 140 24.28 8.26 19.00
N SER A 141 24.99 7.51 19.88
CA SER A 141 25.70 8.10 21.01
C SER A 141 27.02 8.77 20.55
N GLU A 142 27.55 9.69 21.34
CA GLU A 142 28.82 10.35 21.01
C GLU A 142 30.04 9.64 21.59
N GLY A 143 31.09 9.58 20.76
CA GLY A 143 32.50 9.42 21.20
C GLY A 143 32.86 8.11 21.88
N ARG A 144 31.97 7.15 22.06
CA ARG A 144 32.25 5.89 22.75
C ARG A 144 32.56 4.75 21.79
N ARG A 145 33.42 3.83 22.24
CA ARG A 145 33.53 2.53 21.59
C ARG A 145 32.36 1.64 22.03
N VAL A 146 31.75 1.02 21.06
CA VAL A 146 30.53 0.20 21.24
C VAL A 146 30.81 -1.20 20.73
N SER A 147 30.54 -2.20 21.57
CA SER A 147 30.49 -3.61 21.19
C SER A 147 29.11 -4.15 21.58
N LEU A 148 28.43 -4.76 20.63
CA LEU A 148 27.12 -5.40 20.81
C LEU A 148 27.16 -6.80 20.18
N PRO A 149 26.87 -7.87 20.94
CA PRO A 149 26.72 -9.18 20.34
C PRO A 149 25.45 -9.23 19.47
N GLY A 150 25.51 -9.95 18.38
CA GLY A 150 24.35 -10.15 17.50
C GLY A 150 24.52 -11.37 16.61
N GLU A 151 23.44 -12.05 16.32
CA GLU A 151 23.39 -13.18 15.39
C GLU A 151 23.42 -12.68 13.93
N HIS A 152 22.74 -11.55 13.67
CA HIS A 152 22.61 -10.95 12.35
C HIS A 152 23.39 -9.65 12.22
N TYR A 153 23.43 -8.85 13.30
CA TYR A 153 24.04 -7.54 13.32
C TYR A 153 24.74 -7.28 14.67
N GLY A 154 26.03 -7.48 14.70
CA GLY A 154 26.88 -7.17 15.86
C GLY A 154 27.79 -5.99 15.60
N LEU A 155 28.34 -5.43 16.67
CA LEU A 155 29.44 -4.44 16.64
C LEU A 155 30.59 -4.96 17.50
N ASP A 156 31.81 -4.77 17.02
CA ASP A 156 33.05 -5.06 17.77
C ASP A 156 33.96 -3.82 17.77
N GLY A 157 33.95 -3.12 18.89
CA GLY A 157 34.79 -1.93 19.09
C GLY A 157 34.51 -0.78 18.11
N ALA A 158 33.30 -0.72 17.53
CA ALA A 158 32.94 0.34 16.61
C ALA A 158 32.91 1.71 17.32
N THR A 159 33.40 2.75 16.65
CA THR A 159 33.30 4.11 17.19
C THR A 159 31.91 4.66 16.90
N ALA A 160 31.20 5.07 17.94
CA ALA A 160 29.88 5.69 17.81
C ALA A 160 29.96 7.12 17.26
N GLY A 161 28.89 7.60 16.70
CA GLY A 161 28.73 8.93 16.11
C GLY A 161 28.77 8.96 14.57
N PRO A 162 28.45 10.12 13.96
CA PRO A 162 27.99 11.31 14.67
C PRO A 162 26.66 11.09 15.37
N ALA A 163 26.42 11.82 16.48
CA ALA A 163 25.08 11.90 17.06
C ALA A 163 24.17 12.75 16.15
N PRO A 164 22.90 12.42 16.00
CA PRO A 164 21.96 13.25 15.26
C PRO A 164 21.70 14.59 15.96
N ALA A 165 21.20 15.59 15.22
CA ALA A 165 20.88 16.92 15.74
C ALA A 165 19.64 16.92 16.66
N HIS A 166 18.77 15.90 16.53
CA HIS A 166 17.63 15.68 17.42
C HIS A 166 17.45 14.18 17.68
N PRO A 167 16.63 13.78 18.67
CA PRO A 167 16.31 12.37 18.89
C PRO A 167 15.47 11.82 17.72
N ILE A 168 16.13 11.12 16.77
CA ILE A 168 15.44 10.50 15.63
C ILE A 168 14.52 9.38 16.12
N GLY A 169 13.23 9.45 15.80
CA GLY A 169 12.27 8.39 16.08
C GLY A 169 12.43 7.21 15.13
N ILE A 170 12.44 5.99 15.67
CA ILE A 170 12.43 4.75 14.87
C ILE A 170 11.00 4.23 14.75
N TRP A 171 10.42 4.31 13.53
CA TRP A 171 9.06 3.90 13.24
C TRP A 171 9.05 2.60 12.45
N VAL A 172 8.44 1.54 12.99
CA VAL A 172 8.50 0.22 12.38
C VAL A 172 7.25 -0.07 11.55
N GLY A 173 7.46 -0.46 10.29
CA GLY A 173 6.44 -1.03 9.43
C GLY A 173 6.15 -2.48 9.87
N ALA A 174 5.09 -2.71 10.67
CA ALA A 174 4.76 -3.99 11.26
C ALA A 174 3.35 -4.43 10.92
N ILE A 175 3.20 -5.72 10.56
CA ILE A 175 1.90 -6.34 10.24
C ILE A 175 1.64 -7.54 11.14
N GLY A 176 2.61 -8.45 11.25
CA GLY A 176 2.48 -9.69 12.00
C GLY A 176 2.66 -9.52 13.52
N PRO A 177 2.07 -10.38 14.34
CA PRO A 177 2.01 -10.23 15.81
C PRO A 177 3.39 -10.18 16.47
N ARG A 178 4.39 -10.91 15.96
CA ARG A 178 5.75 -10.88 16.49
C ARG A 178 6.43 -9.53 16.27
N MET A 179 6.24 -8.95 15.08
CA MET A 179 6.80 -7.63 14.76
C MET A 179 6.06 -6.52 15.52
N LEU A 180 4.74 -6.64 15.71
CA LEU A 180 3.96 -5.72 16.56
C LEU A 180 4.43 -5.75 18.02
N LYS A 181 4.74 -6.94 18.57
CA LYS A 181 5.34 -7.06 19.92
C LYS A 181 6.71 -6.40 19.99
N LEU A 182 7.55 -6.60 18.97
CA LEU A 182 8.85 -5.91 18.89
C LEU A 182 8.66 -4.39 18.85
N THR A 183 7.72 -3.91 18.01
CA THR A 183 7.41 -2.47 17.89
C THR A 183 7.05 -1.85 19.24
N GLY A 184 6.13 -2.45 19.98
CA GLY A 184 5.77 -1.97 21.33
C GLY A 184 6.97 -1.98 22.29
N ALA A 185 7.76 -3.06 22.27
CA ALA A 185 8.87 -3.20 23.22
C ALA A 185 10.01 -2.21 22.98
N VAL A 186 10.30 -1.83 21.73
CA VAL A 186 11.54 -1.04 21.45
C VAL A 186 11.41 0.07 20.42
N ALA A 187 10.36 0.16 19.61
CA ALA A 187 10.25 1.21 18.60
C ALA A 187 9.58 2.48 19.17
N ASP A 188 9.76 3.61 18.48
CA ASP A 188 9.16 4.89 18.85
C ASP A 188 7.85 5.15 18.07
N GLY A 189 7.55 4.29 17.09
CA GLY A 189 6.27 4.35 16.37
C GLY A 189 5.92 3.07 15.62
N TRP A 190 4.61 2.91 15.38
CA TRP A 190 4.02 1.89 14.53
C TRP A 190 3.48 2.53 13.25
N LEU A 191 3.95 2.07 12.09
CA LEU A 191 3.69 2.64 10.77
C LEU A 191 3.06 1.60 9.82
N PRO A 192 1.78 1.22 10.00
CA PRO A 192 1.06 0.36 9.08
C PRO A 192 0.54 1.12 7.85
N SER A 193 0.08 0.35 6.86
CA SER A 193 -0.55 0.86 5.64
C SER A 193 -1.94 0.27 5.48
N VAL A 194 -2.90 1.08 4.99
CA VAL A 194 -4.30 0.66 4.76
C VAL A 194 -4.45 -0.67 4.04
N PRO A 195 -3.71 -0.97 2.94
CA PRO A 195 -3.87 -2.23 2.23
C PRO A 195 -3.53 -3.48 3.06
N HIS A 196 -2.68 -3.35 4.08
CA HIS A 196 -2.25 -4.48 4.92
C HIS A 196 -2.98 -4.53 6.26
N VAL A 197 -3.29 -3.37 6.82
CA VAL A 197 -3.98 -3.21 8.10
C VAL A 197 -5.11 -2.20 7.91
N PRO A 198 -6.27 -2.61 7.38
CA PRO A 198 -7.42 -1.71 7.20
C PRO A 198 -7.93 -1.21 8.57
N PRO A 199 -8.69 -0.08 8.62
CA PRO A 199 -9.15 0.55 9.85
C PRO A 199 -9.75 -0.42 10.88
N GLY A 200 -10.60 -1.35 10.45
CA GLY A 200 -11.23 -2.35 11.34
C GLY A 200 -10.24 -3.34 12.00
N ARG A 201 -8.98 -3.39 11.57
CA ARG A 201 -7.93 -4.24 12.17
C ARG A 201 -6.97 -3.47 13.07
N LEU A 202 -7.04 -2.15 13.11
CA LEU A 202 -6.13 -1.31 13.92
C LEU A 202 -6.22 -1.61 15.41
N ALA A 203 -7.43 -1.76 15.96
CA ALA A 203 -7.64 -2.04 17.39
C ALA A 203 -6.91 -3.30 17.88
N ALA A 204 -6.88 -4.36 17.06
CA ALA A 204 -6.14 -5.57 17.39
C ALA A 204 -4.62 -5.35 17.40
N GLY A 205 -4.11 -4.57 16.44
CA GLY A 205 -2.69 -4.20 16.37
C GLY A 205 -2.26 -3.32 17.54
N HIS A 206 -3.05 -2.30 17.86
CA HIS A 206 -2.80 -1.41 19.01
C HIS A 206 -2.67 -2.17 20.32
N ARG A 207 -3.60 -3.08 20.59
CA ARG A 207 -3.55 -3.90 21.81
C ARG A 207 -2.24 -4.66 21.94
N VAL A 208 -1.77 -5.30 20.87
CA VAL A 208 -0.49 -6.03 20.88
C VAL A 208 0.69 -5.12 21.14
N VAL A 209 0.70 -3.93 20.54
CA VAL A 209 1.76 -2.93 20.74
C VAL A 209 1.74 -2.39 22.16
N ASP A 210 0.57 -2.06 22.70
CA ASP A 210 0.40 -1.52 24.05
C ASP A 210 0.80 -2.52 25.13
N GLU A 211 0.33 -3.78 25.02
CA GLU A 211 0.70 -4.87 25.90
C GLU A 211 2.22 -5.12 25.91
N ALA A 212 2.85 -5.04 24.73
CA ALA A 212 4.29 -5.24 24.60
C ALA A 212 5.10 -4.05 25.15
N ALA A 213 4.62 -2.81 24.97
CA ALA A 213 5.23 -1.63 25.56
C ALA A 213 5.17 -1.71 27.10
N ALA A 214 4.00 -1.97 27.66
CA ALA A 214 3.82 -2.14 29.11
C ALA A 214 4.69 -3.28 29.68
N ALA A 215 4.74 -4.44 28.99
CA ALA A 215 5.59 -5.57 29.38
C ALA A 215 7.08 -5.24 29.35
N ALA A 216 7.50 -4.29 28.51
CA ALA A 216 8.86 -3.77 28.44
C ALA A 216 9.14 -2.61 29.43
N GLY A 217 8.17 -2.25 30.27
CA GLY A 217 8.27 -1.14 31.22
C GLY A 217 8.21 0.25 30.58
N ARG A 218 7.64 0.34 29.37
CA ARG A 218 7.44 1.58 28.63
C ARG A 218 5.99 2.02 28.70
N ASP A 219 5.77 3.32 28.65
CA ASP A 219 4.42 3.86 28.50
C ASP A 219 3.95 3.62 27.04
N PRO A 220 2.80 2.94 26.82
CA PRO A 220 2.21 2.81 25.49
C PRO A 220 1.97 4.14 24.76
N PHE A 221 1.78 5.24 25.50
CA PHE A 221 1.64 6.59 24.96
C PHE A 221 2.93 7.13 24.31
N GLU A 222 4.09 6.58 24.62
CA GLU A 222 5.35 6.96 23.96
C GLU A 222 5.47 6.42 22.52
N VAL A 223 4.70 5.38 22.17
CA VAL A 223 4.75 4.78 20.84
C VAL A 223 3.75 5.48 19.92
N ARG A 224 4.22 6.32 19.01
CA ARG A 224 3.39 7.04 18.06
C ARG A 224 2.67 6.09 17.09
N ARG A 225 1.44 6.40 16.75
CA ARG A 225 0.64 5.66 15.76
C ARG A 225 0.57 6.45 14.46
N LEU A 226 1.23 5.94 13.44
CA LEU A 226 1.25 6.53 12.10
C LEU A 226 0.39 5.68 11.17
N TYR A 227 -0.05 6.22 10.04
CA TYR A 227 -0.87 5.46 9.09
C TYR A 227 -0.65 5.93 7.65
N ASN A 228 -0.19 5.03 6.79
CA ASN A 228 -0.16 5.25 5.36
C ASN A 228 -1.56 5.09 4.81
N LEU A 229 -2.14 6.18 4.33
CA LEU A 229 -3.46 6.22 3.71
C LEU A 229 -3.44 5.52 2.35
N SER A 230 -4.61 5.16 1.86
CA SER A 230 -4.81 4.61 0.52
C SER A 230 -6.18 5.06 0.03
N PRO A 231 -6.35 6.33 -0.35
CA PRO A 231 -7.64 6.84 -0.82
C PRO A 231 -8.11 6.08 -2.06
N GLY A 232 -9.42 5.87 -2.16
CA GLY A 232 -10.03 5.17 -3.28
C GLY A 232 -11.28 4.42 -2.88
N ARG A 233 -11.93 3.76 -3.83
CA ARG A 233 -13.22 3.09 -3.65
C ARG A 233 -13.19 2.05 -2.53
N ASP A 234 -12.12 1.23 -2.48
CA ASP A 234 -11.93 0.16 -1.49
C ASP A 234 -10.83 0.50 -0.46
N GLY A 235 -10.38 1.76 -0.48
CA GLY A 235 -9.33 2.25 0.40
C GLY A 235 -9.86 3.06 1.59
N PHE A 236 -8.97 3.87 2.16
CA PHE A 236 -9.30 4.80 3.25
C PHE A 236 -8.36 6.02 3.20
N PRO A 237 -8.87 7.25 3.36
CA PRO A 237 -10.28 7.66 3.51
C PRO A 237 -11.14 7.42 2.25
N GLN A 238 -12.46 7.37 2.44
CA GLN A 238 -13.44 7.16 1.36
C GLN A 238 -14.24 8.42 1.06
N GLY A 239 -14.83 8.45 -0.13
CA GLY A 239 -15.70 9.54 -0.57
C GLY A 239 -14.93 10.82 -0.95
N PRO A 240 -15.67 11.93 -1.11
CA PRO A 240 -15.07 13.20 -1.50
C PRO A 240 -14.20 13.79 -0.38
N LEU A 241 -13.32 14.70 -0.74
CA LEU A 241 -12.26 15.22 0.13
C LEU A 241 -12.81 15.89 1.41
N ASP A 242 -13.96 16.53 1.35
CA ASP A 242 -14.65 17.17 2.49
C ASP A 242 -15.15 16.18 3.55
N ALA A 243 -15.31 14.90 3.19
CA ALA A 243 -15.65 13.84 4.13
C ALA A 243 -14.43 13.27 4.89
N TRP A 244 -13.20 13.56 4.45
CA TRP A 244 -11.99 12.99 5.03
C TRP A 244 -11.70 13.48 6.46
N PRO A 245 -11.88 14.77 6.80
CA PRO A 245 -11.57 15.24 8.16
C PRO A 245 -12.27 14.46 9.25
N GLY A 246 -13.56 14.16 9.08
CA GLY A 246 -14.33 13.36 10.03
C GLY A 246 -13.81 11.94 10.19
N GLN A 247 -13.43 11.30 9.08
CA GLN A 247 -12.88 9.94 9.09
C GLN A 247 -11.50 9.87 9.77
N LEU A 248 -10.62 10.84 9.50
CA LEU A 248 -9.29 10.90 10.13
C LEU A 248 -9.39 11.26 11.62
N ALA A 249 -10.30 12.17 11.98
CA ALA A 249 -10.59 12.49 13.39
C ALA A 249 -11.09 11.27 14.16
N ALA A 250 -11.98 10.47 13.58
CA ALA A 250 -12.44 9.22 14.16
C ALA A 250 -11.29 8.24 14.41
N LEU A 251 -10.36 8.08 13.44
CA LEU A 251 -9.17 7.24 13.63
C LEU A 251 -8.28 7.75 14.78
N THR A 252 -8.15 9.06 14.95
CA THR A 252 -7.40 9.63 16.07
C THR A 252 -8.07 9.32 17.41
N LEU A 253 -9.36 9.62 17.51
CA LEU A 253 -10.11 9.51 18.77
C LEU A 253 -10.38 8.07 19.20
N GLU A 254 -10.65 7.19 18.23
CA GLU A 254 -10.99 5.78 18.49
C GLU A 254 -9.77 4.86 18.52
N HIS A 255 -8.74 5.17 17.74
CA HIS A 255 -7.57 4.33 17.54
C HIS A 255 -6.24 5.01 17.84
N GLY A 256 -6.22 6.29 18.21
CA GLY A 256 -5.00 7.02 18.55
C GLY A 256 -4.03 7.26 17.40
N ILE A 257 -4.48 7.15 16.15
CA ILE A 257 -3.65 7.51 14.99
C ILE A 257 -3.34 9.01 15.06
N SER A 258 -2.08 9.36 15.01
CA SER A 258 -1.61 10.74 15.13
C SER A 258 -0.74 11.23 13.99
N ALA A 259 -0.48 10.38 12.98
CA ALA A 259 0.19 10.81 11.77
C ALA A 259 -0.45 10.14 10.55
N PHE A 260 -0.82 10.96 9.55
CA PHE A 260 -1.50 10.54 8.34
C PHE A 260 -0.64 10.86 7.12
N LEU A 261 -0.31 9.83 6.34
CA LEU A 261 0.58 9.93 5.20
C LEU A 261 -0.17 9.63 3.91
N LEU A 262 -0.32 10.64 3.05
CA LEU A 262 -1.06 10.55 1.80
C LEU A 262 -0.13 10.16 0.64
N PRO A 263 -0.29 8.98 0.02
CA PRO A 263 0.38 8.67 -1.22
C PRO A 263 -0.30 9.44 -2.36
N THR A 264 0.44 10.33 -3.01
CA THR A 264 -0.07 11.06 -4.17
C THR A 264 1.07 11.60 -5.04
N HIS A 265 0.81 11.68 -6.32
CA HIS A 265 1.63 12.38 -7.32
C HIS A 265 0.94 13.65 -7.85
N GLN A 266 -0.22 14.02 -7.28
CA GLN A 266 -1.02 15.16 -7.71
C GLN A 266 -0.78 16.36 -6.80
N PRO A 267 -0.17 17.47 -7.30
CA PRO A 267 0.08 18.67 -6.50
C PRO A 267 -1.19 19.29 -5.93
N ALA A 268 -2.28 19.30 -6.71
CA ALA A 268 -3.56 19.86 -6.27
C ALA A 268 -4.17 19.09 -5.07
N LEU A 269 -4.14 17.76 -5.10
CA LEU A 269 -4.61 16.94 -3.99
C LEU A 269 -3.76 17.16 -2.74
N LEU A 270 -2.44 17.28 -2.91
CA LEU A 270 -1.52 17.53 -1.80
C LEU A 270 -1.79 18.90 -1.15
N GLN A 271 -2.05 19.93 -1.97
CA GLN A 271 -2.41 21.27 -1.48
C GLN A 271 -3.76 21.26 -0.75
N ALA A 272 -4.79 20.62 -1.32
CA ALA A 272 -6.10 20.51 -0.69
C ALA A 272 -6.05 19.68 0.61
N PHE A 273 -5.26 18.61 0.66
CA PHE A 273 -5.03 17.83 1.88
C PHE A 273 -4.42 18.70 3.00
N ALA A 274 -3.47 19.56 2.65
CA ALA A 274 -2.82 20.47 3.59
C ALA A 274 -3.71 21.64 4.01
N ALA A 275 -4.47 22.23 3.06
CA ALA A 275 -5.25 23.44 3.30
C ALA A 275 -6.61 23.16 3.96
N ASP A 276 -7.27 22.05 3.58
CA ASP A 276 -8.64 21.78 3.96
C ASP A 276 -8.73 20.61 4.95
N VAL A 277 -8.08 19.48 4.66
CA VAL A 277 -8.23 18.26 5.46
C VAL A 277 -7.47 18.33 6.77
N ALA A 278 -6.20 18.72 6.74
CA ALA A 278 -5.35 18.71 7.93
C ALA A 278 -5.85 19.67 9.02
N PRO A 279 -6.17 20.96 8.74
CA PRO A 279 -6.68 21.87 9.77
C PRO A 279 -8.06 21.43 10.29
N ALA A 280 -9.00 21.04 9.42
CA ALA A 280 -10.32 20.59 9.85
C ALA A 280 -10.25 19.34 10.74
N THR A 281 -9.35 18.39 10.43
CA THR A 281 -9.12 17.22 11.30
C THR A 281 -8.57 17.63 12.66
N ARG A 282 -7.59 18.55 12.71
CA ARG A 282 -7.02 19.08 13.96
C ARG A 282 -8.08 19.76 14.81
N GLU A 283 -8.95 20.56 14.20
CA GLU A 283 -10.05 21.26 14.88
C GLU A 283 -11.07 20.28 15.48
N LEU A 284 -11.49 19.26 14.73
CA LEU A 284 -12.41 18.23 15.21
C LEU A 284 -11.83 17.48 16.41
N VAL A 285 -10.58 17.04 16.32
CA VAL A 285 -9.90 16.32 17.41
C VAL A 285 -9.72 17.22 18.63
N ALA A 286 -9.30 18.47 18.45
CA ALA A 286 -9.12 19.42 19.55
C ALA A 286 -10.45 19.74 20.26
N ALA A 287 -11.53 19.88 19.50
CA ALA A 287 -12.87 20.11 20.07
C ALA A 287 -13.32 18.92 20.95
N GLU A 288 -13.08 17.69 20.48
CA GLU A 288 -13.49 16.48 21.22
C GLU A 288 -12.61 16.24 22.45
N ARG A 289 -11.30 16.45 22.35
CA ARG A 289 -10.37 16.42 23.50
C ARG A 289 -10.79 17.44 24.58
N LYS A 290 -11.20 18.66 24.16
CA LYS A 290 -11.69 19.68 25.08
C LYS A 290 -13.01 19.29 25.74
N ARG A 291 -13.93 18.66 25.01
CA ARG A 291 -15.18 18.13 25.55
C ARG A 291 -14.91 17.05 26.59
N ALA A 292 -14.05 16.10 26.29
CA ALA A 292 -13.65 15.02 27.18
C ALA A 292 -13.01 15.55 28.48
N ALA A 293 -12.13 16.56 28.37
CA ALA A 293 -11.49 17.20 29.53
C ALA A 293 -12.48 17.98 30.42
N ASN A 294 -13.55 18.53 29.84
CA ASN A 294 -14.58 19.31 30.58
C ASN A 294 -15.75 18.43 31.05
N SER A 295 -15.83 17.15 30.69
CA SER A 295 -16.83 16.24 31.23
C SER A 295 -16.51 15.93 32.70
N PRO A 296 -17.43 16.05 33.64
CA PRO A 296 -17.17 15.73 35.05
C PRO A 296 -16.72 14.27 35.14
N SER A 297 -15.51 14.08 35.64
CA SER A 297 -14.93 12.76 35.90
C SER A 297 -15.88 12.00 36.81
N SER A 298 -16.39 10.86 36.39
CA SER A 298 -17.07 9.89 37.25
C SER A 298 -16.06 9.17 38.18
N ALA A 299 -15.12 9.92 38.74
CA ALA A 299 -14.11 9.42 39.66
C ALA A 299 -14.63 9.16 41.08
N ASP A 300 -15.90 9.51 41.40
CA ASP A 300 -16.48 9.33 42.74
C ASP A 300 -17.30 8.02 42.91
N GLY A 301 -17.18 7.06 41.97
CA GLY A 301 -17.99 5.83 42.00
C GLY A 301 -17.24 4.52 42.30
N TRP A 302 -15.93 4.51 42.46
CA TRP A 302 -15.15 3.24 42.64
C TRP A 302 -14.44 3.10 43.98
N GLY A 303 -14.73 3.97 44.99
CA GLY A 303 -14.15 3.94 46.32
C GLY A 303 -14.91 3.12 47.37
N ALA A 304 -16.01 2.44 47.04
CA ALA A 304 -16.89 1.85 48.05
C ALA A 304 -17.29 0.36 47.81
N ALA A 305 -16.45 -0.42 47.20
CA ALA A 305 -16.72 -1.87 47.01
C ALA A 305 -15.50 -2.78 47.21
N LEU A 306 -14.65 -2.48 48.19
CA LEU A 306 -13.65 -3.44 48.71
C LEU A 306 -13.90 -3.61 50.20
N GLY A 307 -15.06 -4.18 50.54
CA GLY A 307 -15.36 -4.76 51.83
C GLY A 307 -15.17 -6.26 51.78
N GLU A 308 -14.21 -6.71 52.52
CA GLU A 308 -14.04 -8.05 53.11
C GLU A 308 -14.66 -9.25 52.39
N VAL A 309 -13.82 -10.10 51.77
CA VAL A 309 -14.10 -11.52 51.64
C VAL A 309 -12.89 -12.31 52.16
N GLY A 310 -13.20 -13.07 53.23
CA GLY A 310 -12.28 -13.82 54.02
C GLY A 310 -11.66 -15.02 53.31
N THR A 311 -10.55 -15.39 53.89
CA THR A 311 -9.80 -16.61 53.69
C THR A 311 -10.65 -17.87 53.89
N ALA A 312 -10.73 -18.77 52.89
CA ALA A 312 -11.04 -20.17 53.09
C ALA A 312 -10.50 -21.09 51.96
N GLY A 313 -9.58 -21.92 52.34
CA GLY A 313 -9.61 -23.34 52.00
C GLY A 313 -9.02 -23.80 50.66
N ARG A 314 -7.75 -24.18 50.68
CA ARG A 314 -7.17 -25.18 49.78
C ARG A 314 -7.99 -26.48 49.78
N ARG A 315 -8.24 -27.03 48.60
CA ARG A 315 -8.29 -28.51 48.41
C ARG A 315 -7.63 -28.86 47.08
N THR A 316 -6.60 -29.65 47.19
CA THR A 316 -5.99 -30.52 46.21
C THR A 316 -6.86 -31.73 46.03
N ASP A 317 -6.97 -32.23 44.81
CA ASP A 317 -7.20 -33.64 44.41
C ASP A 317 -7.60 -33.55 42.91
N GLY A 318 -7.10 -34.29 41.96
CA GLY A 318 -6.40 -35.56 41.94
C GLY A 318 -6.53 -36.02 40.47
N TRP A 319 -5.44 -36.36 39.85
CA TRP A 319 -5.39 -36.95 38.51
C TRP A 319 -6.10 -38.31 38.50
N GLY A 320 -6.99 -38.53 37.52
CA GLY A 320 -7.56 -39.83 37.18
C GLY A 320 -7.50 -40.02 35.67
N ALA A 321 -6.55 -40.86 35.23
CA ALA A 321 -6.54 -41.42 33.88
C ALA A 321 -7.63 -42.52 33.81
N ALA A 322 -8.34 -42.57 32.71
CA ALA A 322 -9.12 -43.75 32.32
C ALA A 322 -9.01 -43.96 30.81
N ASP A 323 -8.50 -45.14 30.49
CA ASP A 323 -8.37 -45.73 29.16
C ASP A 323 -9.71 -46.03 28.49
N GLY A 324 -9.71 -45.88 27.16
CA GLY A 324 -10.19 -46.85 26.16
C GLY A 324 -11.67 -47.15 26.04
N GLN A 325 -12.23 -46.85 24.90
CA GLN A 325 -12.76 -47.90 24.00
C GLN A 325 -13.38 -47.26 22.74
N ASP A 326 -13.05 -47.87 21.61
CA ASP A 326 -13.57 -47.61 20.29
C ASP A 326 -15.10 -47.62 20.21
N GLY A 327 -15.67 -46.56 19.63
CA GLY A 327 -17.04 -46.56 19.19
C GLY A 327 -17.11 -45.73 17.91
N VAL A 328 -16.98 -46.36 16.75
CA VAL A 328 -17.31 -45.78 15.45
C VAL A 328 -18.80 -45.48 15.48
N ILE A 329 -19.12 -44.19 15.61
CA ILE A 329 -20.47 -43.70 15.32
C ILE A 329 -20.37 -42.99 13.99
N ASP A 330 -20.98 -43.60 12.97
CA ASP A 330 -21.29 -42.92 11.70
C ASP A 330 -22.03 -41.63 12.01
N ALA A 331 -21.32 -40.51 11.88
CA ALA A 331 -21.97 -39.22 11.88
C ALA A 331 -22.63 -39.04 10.51
N PRO A 332 -23.91 -38.60 10.45
CA PRO A 332 -24.54 -38.30 9.19
C PRO A 332 -23.76 -37.21 8.48
N ALA A 333 -23.50 -37.39 7.19
CA ALA A 333 -22.84 -36.43 6.34
C ALA A 333 -23.44 -35.05 6.58
N ALA A 334 -22.62 -34.11 7.08
CA ALA A 334 -23.02 -32.73 7.28
C ALA A 334 -23.52 -32.19 5.94
N ALA A 335 -24.69 -31.59 5.92
CA ALA A 335 -25.22 -30.92 4.76
C ALA A 335 -24.18 -29.87 4.28
N PRO A 336 -23.98 -29.69 2.97
CA PRO A 336 -22.96 -28.82 2.44
C PRO A 336 -23.16 -27.38 2.97
N SER A 337 -22.27 -26.95 3.84
CA SER A 337 -22.26 -25.62 4.44
C SER A 337 -21.69 -24.63 3.45
N GLY A 338 -22.54 -23.81 2.78
CA GLY A 338 -22.11 -22.81 1.83
C GLY A 338 -23.30 -22.18 1.10
N GLU A 339 -23.04 -21.05 0.42
CA GLU A 339 -24.00 -20.36 -0.43
C GLU A 339 -23.74 -20.71 -1.91
N PRO A 340 -24.70 -20.53 -2.82
CA PRO A 340 -24.40 -20.56 -4.26
C PRO A 340 -23.30 -19.56 -4.60
N LEU A 341 -22.59 -19.80 -5.70
CA LEU A 341 -21.63 -18.81 -6.22
C LEU A 341 -22.39 -17.51 -6.58
N THR A 342 -22.11 -16.43 -5.86
CA THR A 342 -22.79 -15.14 -6.00
C THR A 342 -22.05 -14.16 -6.89
N VAL A 343 -20.75 -14.38 -7.09
CA VAL A 343 -19.91 -13.58 -7.99
C VAL A 343 -20.35 -13.84 -9.42
N ARG A 344 -20.55 -12.79 -10.20
CA ARG A 344 -20.98 -12.87 -11.59
C ARG A 344 -19.96 -12.21 -12.49
N PRO A 345 -19.68 -12.79 -13.66
CA PRO A 345 -18.83 -12.15 -14.65
C PRO A 345 -19.50 -10.90 -15.22
N THR A 346 -18.71 -9.90 -15.51
CA THR A 346 -19.16 -8.72 -16.23
C THR A 346 -19.47 -9.08 -17.68
N PRO A 347 -20.63 -8.67 -18.23
CA PRO A 347 -20.95 -8.96 -19.62
C PRO A 347 -19.95 -8.32 -20.59
N PRO A 348 -19.67 -8.96 -21.73
CA PRO A 348 -18.80 -8.38 -22.75
C PRO A 348 -19.39 -7.08 -23.32
N PRO A 349 -18.57 -6.20 -23.93
CA PRO A 349 -19.02 -4.94 -24.47
C PRO A 349 -20.09 -5.15 -25.55
N LYS A 350 -21.20 -4.43 -25.44
CA LYS A 350 -22.29 -4.49 -26.41
C LYS A 350 -22.02 -3.67 -27.68
N VAL A 351 -21.16 -2.68 -27.56
CA VAL A 351 -20.81 -1.75 -28.64
C VAL A 351 -19.31 -1.80 -28.85
N TRP A 352 -18.93 -2.14 -30.06
CA TRP A 352 -17.56 -2.14 -30.54
C TRP A 352 -17.25 -0.78 -31.17
N ARG A 353 -16.11 -0.22 -30.84
CA ARG A 353 -15.65 1.11 -31.26
C ARG A 353 -14.75 1.03 -32.49
N SER A 354 -13.90 -0.01 -32.51
CA SER A 354 -13.00 -0.29 -33.62
C SER A 354 -13.68 -1.19 -34.67
N ALA A 355 -13.36 -0.99 -35.94
CA ALA A 355 -13.72 -1.91 -37.02
C ALA A 355 -12.81 -3.15 -37.07
N GLU A 356 -11.60 -3.03 -36.51
CA GLU A 356 -10.63 -4.12 -36.40
C GLU A 356 -11.04 -5.08 -35.27
N ARG A 357 -10.87 -6.39 -35.51
CA ARG A 357 -11.05 -7.45 -34.51
C ARG A 357 -9.75 -8.24 -34.43
N LEU A 358 -9.23 -8.38 -33.23
CA LEU A 358 -7.96 -9.07 -32.98
C LEU A 358 -8.14 -10.57 -32.84
N TRP A 359 -9.32 -11.00 -32.44
CA TRP A 359 -9.69 -12.40 -32.29
C TRP A 359 -11.19 -12.63 -32.54
N ASP A 360 -11.51 -13.86 -32.88
CA ASP A 360 -12.89 -14.34 -32.95
C ASP A 360 -13.29 -14.91 -31.59
N GLU A 361 -14.22 -14.25 -30.90
CA GLU A 361 -14.68 -14.68 -29.58
C GLU A 361 -15.34 -16.05 -29.57
N SER A 362 -15.91 -16.47 -30.71
CA SER A 362 -16.58 -17.77 -30.84
C SER A 362 -15.60 -18.95 -30.84
N THR A 363 -14.30 -18.67 -31.07
CA THR A 363 -13.25 -19.68 -31.08
C THR A 363 -12.53 -19.81 -29.73
N ARG A 364 -12.89 -19.00 -28.74
CA ARG A 364 -12.27 -19.06 -27.41
C ARG A 364 -12.58 -20.38 -26.71
N PRO A 365 -11.58 -21.05 -26.13
CA PRO A 365 -11.80 -22.22 -25.30
C PRO A 365 -12.78 -21.95 -24.15
N VAL A 366 -13.54 -22.97 -23.76
CA VAL A 366 -14.44 -22.92 -22.62
C VAL A 366 -13.95 -23.89 -21.56
N GLY A 367 -13.84 -23.44 -20.32
CA GLY A 367 -13.42 -24.24 -19.20
C GLY A 367 -14.43 -25.35 -18.83
N PRO A 368 -14.05 -26.23 -17.91
CA PRO A 368 -14.93 -27.29 -17.43
C PRO A 368 -16.20 -26.66 -16.81
N PRO A 369 -17.39 -27.24 -17.05
CA PRO A 369 -18.64 -26.70 -16.50
C PRO A 369 -18.62 -26.71 -14.97
N ALA A 370 -19.13 -25.65 -14.38
CA ALA A 370 -19.31 -25.56 -12.94
C ALA A 370 -20.35 -26.60 -12.45
N ASP A 371 -20.08 -27.18 -11.28
CA ASP A 371 -21.06 -28.05 -10.62
C ASP A 371 -22.20 -27.22 -10.02
N PRO A 372 -23.45 -27.35 -10.49
CA PRO A 372 -24.56 -26.51 -10.04
C PRO A 372 -24.98 -26.80 -8.59
N GLU A 373 -24.63 -27.97 -8.05
CA GLU A 373 -24.95 -28.35 -6.68
C GLU A 373 -23.89 -27.91 -5.69
N ARG A 374 -22.70 -27.52 -6.17
CA ARG A 374 -21.61 -27.09 -5.30
C ARG A 374 -21.95 -25.79 -4.59
N ARG A 375 -21.63 -25.75 -3.30
CA ARG A 375 -21.78 -24.57 -2.44
C ARG A 375 -20.39 -24.07 -2.05
N TYR A 376 -20.26 -22.75 -1.96
CA TYR A 376 -19.00 -22.08 -1.66
C TYR A 376 -19.18 -21.24 -0.40
N PRO A 377 -18.41 -21.46 0.68
CA PRO A 377 -18.33 -20.54 1.81
C PRO A 377 -17.95 -19.12 1.32
N ARG A 378 -18.40 -18.07 2.01
CA ARG A 378 -18.12 -16.67 1.60
C ARG A 378 -16.63 -16.40 1.40
N ARG A 379 -15.78 -16.95 2.27
CA ARG A 379 -14.32 -16.83 2.18
C ARG A 379 -13.74 -17.46 0.90
N GLU A 380 -14.34 -18.52 0.41
CA GLU A 380 -13.89 -19.20 -0.83
C GLU A 380 -14.26 -18.40 -2.07
N GLN A 381 -15.27 -17.54 -1.99
CA GLN A 381 -15.65 -16.62 -3.07
C GLN A 381 -14.82 -15.31 -3.08
N GLU A 382 -13.99 -15.05 -2.06
CA GLU A 382 -13.17 -13.83 -1.97
C GLU A 382 -12.18 -13.68 -3.15
N PRO A 383 -11.42 -14.72 -3.56
CA PRO A 383 -10.52 -14.60 -4.71
C PRO A 383 -11.23 -14.16 -5.99
N ALA A 384 -12.38 -14.74 -6.29
CA ALA A 384 -13.18 -14.38 -7.46
C ALA A 384 -13.74 -12.95 -7.37
N ARG A 385 -14.13 -12.48 -6.17
CA ARG A 385 -14.54 -11.08 -5.96
C ARG A 385 -13.40 -10.10 -6.18
N ASN A 386 -12.20 -10.45 -5.72
CA ASN A 386 -11.01 -9.62 -5.87
C ASN A 386 -10.59 -9.51 -7.34
N LEU A 387 -10.72 -10.58 -8.13
CA LEU A 387 -10.52 -10.53 -9.58
C LEU A 387 -11.47 -9.53 -10.24
N VAL A 388 -12.78 -9.67 -10.01
CA VAL A 388 -13.79 -8.77 -10.59
C VAL A 388 -13.55 -7.31 -10.15
N ALA A 389 -13.19 -7.08 -8.88
CA ALA A 389 -12.89 -5.74 -8.37
C ALA A 389 -11.65 -5.12 -9.03
N ALA A 390 -10.59 -5.91 -9.25
CA ALA A 390 -9.40 -5.46 -9.98
C ALA A 390 -9.74 -5.10 -11.44
N HIS A 391 -10.55 -5.92 -12.10
CA HIS A 391 -11.03 -5.67 -13.45
C HIS A 391 -11.94 -4.44 -13.55
N ASP A 392 -12.81 -4.20 -12.57
CA ASP A 392 -13.63 -2.98 -12.52
C ASP A 392 -12.77 -1.73 -12.43
N GLN A 393 -11.65 -1.78 -11.69
CA GLN A 393 -10.69 -0.68 -11.66
C GLN A 393 -10.02 -0.49 -13.02
N LEU A 394 -9.56 -1.57 -13.68
CA LEU A 394 -8.99 -1.48 -15.03
C LEU A 394 -9.97 -0.90 -16.06
N ARG A 395 -11.27 -1.23 -15.96
CA ARG A 395 -12.32 -0.66 -16.80
C ARG A 395 -12.50 0.83 -16.56
N ALA A 396 -12.52 1.26 -15.29
CA ALA A 396 -12.65 2.66 -14.92
C ALA A 396 -11.44 3.49 -15.41
N ASP A 397 -10.23 2.97 -15.22
CA ASP A 397 -8.99 3.61 -15.67
C ASP A 397 -8.93 3.70 -17.19
N LEU A 398 -9.39 2.67 -17.92
CA LEU A 398 -9.51 2.67 -19.37
C LEU A 398 -10.47 3.74 -19.88
N ASP A 399 -11.61 3.90 -19.21
CA ASP A 399 -12.61 4.90 -19.59
C ASP A 399 -12.10 6.33 -19.34
N GLN A 400 -11.34 6.52 -18.27
CA GLN A 400 -10.63 7.78 -17.99
C GLN A 400 -9.55 8.06 -19.05
N LEU A 401 -8.72 7.06 -19.41
CA LEU A 401 -7.73 7.19 -20.47
C LEU A 401 -8.36 7.65 -21.79
N ARG A 402 -9.46 7.01 -22.18
CA ARG A 402 -10.19 7.36 -23.38
C ARG A 402 -10.74 8.79 -23.34
N THR A 403 -11.31 9.18 -22.20
CA THR A 403 -11.80 10.56 -21.99
C THR A 403 -10.69 11.57 -22.19
N MET A 404 -9.53 11.37 -21.58
CA MET A 404 -8.36 12.24 -21.74
C MET A 404 -7.85 12.31 -23.19
N VAL A 405 -7.81 11.16 -23.90
CA VAL A 405 -7.46 11.13 -25.32
C VAL A 405 -8.43 11.98 -26.12
N LEU A 406 -9.74 11.82 -25.93
CA LEU A 406 -10.76 12.60 -26.66
C LEU A 406 -10.68 14.09 -26.36
N GLU A 407 -10.39 14.50 -25.14
CA GLU A 407 -10.18 15.90 -24.76
C GLU A 407 -8.95 16.50 -25.47
N VAL A 408 -7.81 15.78 -25.44
CA VAL A 408 -6.58 16.21 -26.13
C VAL A 408 -6.81 16.32 -27.65
N LEU A 409 -7.56 15.40 -28.24
CA LEU A 409 -7.91 15.43 -29.66
C LEU A 409 -8.86 16.59 -30.00
N ALA A 410 -9.78 16.94 -29.11
CA ALA A 410 -10.71 18.08 -29.27
C ALA A 410 -9.97 19.43 -29.18
N ASP A 411 -9.04 19.58 -28.25
CA ASP A 411 -8.21 20.80 -28.12
C ASP A 411 -7.34 21.04 -29.36
N ALA A 412 -6.93 19.98 -30.05
CA ALA A 412 -6.17 20.07 -31.31
C ALA A 412 -7.04 20.48 -32.51
N LEU A 413 -8.38 20.44 -32.40
CA LEU A 413 -9.33 20.78 -33.47
C LEU A 413 -9.79 22.24 -33.45
N ALA A 414 -9.39 23.09 -32.47
CA ALA A 414 -9.82 24.48 -32.37
C ALA A 414 -9.45 25.27 -33.66
N PRO A 415 -10.42 25.83 -34.40
CA PRO A 415 -10.16 26.49 -35.68
C PRO A 415 -9.57 27.88 -35.48
N GLY A 416 -8.54 28.22 -36.24
CA GLY A 416 -8.07 29.56 -36.42
C GLY A 416 -6.56 29.70 -36.52
N ASP A 417 -6.10 30.52 -37.47
CA ASP A 417 -4.70 30.84 -37.78
C ASP A 417 -3.91 31.60 -36.69
N ALA A 418 -4.49 31.69 -35.48
CA ALA A 418 -3.86 32.30 -34.33
C ALA A 418 -3.99 31.38 -33.11
N ARG A 419 -3.30 30.23 -33.13
CA ARG A 419 -2.99 29.55 -31.87
C ARG A 419 -2.11 30.49 -31.05
N THR A 420 -2.71 31.12 -30.04
CA THR A 420 -1.94 31.90 -29.06
C THR A 420 -0.93 30.98 -28.36
N GLU A 421 0.19 31.54 -27.91
CA GLU A 421 1.22 30.85 -27.11
C GLU A 421 0.59 30.07 -25.94
N ILE A 422 -0.51 30.60 -25.38
CA ILE A 422 -1.29 29.95 -24.29
C ILE A 422 -1.96 28.65 -24.77
N GLN A 423 -2.52 28.58 -25.98
CA GLN A 423 -3.14 27.37 -26.51
C GLN A 423 -2.10 26.28 -26.85
N ARG A 424 -0.90 26.68 -27.31
CA ARG A 424 0.23 25.74 -27.49
C ARG A 424 0.74 25.20 -26.17
N LEU A 425 0.79 26.01 -25.12
CA LEU A 425 1.16 25.59 -23.78
C LEU A 425 0.10 24.63 -23.18
N SER A 426 -1.19 24.92 -23.35
CA SER A 426 -2.29 24.03 -22.92
C SER A 426 -2.24 22.68 -23.62
N LEU A 427 -2.03 22.65 -24.93
CA LEU A 427 -1.92 21.39 -25.68
C LEU A 427 -0.73 20.55 -25.22
N ARG A 428 0.43 21.17 -24.97
CA ARG A 428 1.61 20.50 -24.42
C ARG A 428 1.36 19.98 -23.02
N GLN A 429 0.69 20.75 -22.17
CA GLN A 429 0.37 20.35 -20.80
C GLN A 429 -0.63 19.20 -20.76
N ASN A 430 -1.69 19.24 -21.58
CA ASN A 430 -2.69 18.18 -21.68
C ASN A 430 -2.10 16.91 -22.29
N SER A 431 -1.24 17.02 -23.31
CA SER A 431 -0.53 15.87 -23.88
C SER A 431 0.46 15.25 -22.89
N TRP A 432 1.11 16.06 -22.05
CA TRP A 432 2.00 15.57 -20.99
C TRP A 432 1.21 14.83 -19.88
N ALA A 433 0.07 15.37 -19.45
CA ALA A 433 -0.81 14.72 -18.48
C ALA A 433 -1.33 13.38 -19.02
N LEU A 434 -1.74 13.34 -20.29
CA LEU A 434 -2.15 12.10 -20.96
C LEU A 434 -1.02 11.09 -21.02
N GLY A 435 0.22 11.49 -21.37
CA GLY A 435 1.37 10.61 -21.40
C GLY A 435 1.69 9.99 -20.03
N THR A 436 1.60 10.79 -18.97
CA THR A 436 1.79 10.29 -17.59
C THR A 436 0.71 9.29 -17.20
N TYR A 437 -0.54 9.55 -17.58
CA TYR A 437 -1.64 8.64 -17.30
C TYR A 437 -1.53 7.34 -18.10
N CYS A 438 -1.19 7.42 -19.40
CA CYS A 438 -0.89 6.26 -20.23
C CYS A 438 0.19 5.38 -19.60
N ALA A 439 1.32 5.95 -19.22
CA ALA A 439 2.41 5.20 -18.61
C ALA A 439 2.00 4.52 -17.28
N SER A 440 1.17 5.17 -16.47
CA SER A 440 0.63 4.59 -15.25
C SER A 440 -0.32 3.43 -15.55
N TYR A 441 -1.25 3.62 -16.47
CA TYR A 441 -2.21 2.61 -16.90
C TYR A 441 -1.51 1.38 -17.50
N CYS A 442 -0.55 1.59 -18.38
CA CYS A 442 0.29 0.55 -18.97
C CYS A 442 0.94 -0.32 -17.89
N ARG A 443 1.55 0.32 -16.89
CA ARG A 443 2.22 -0.38 -15.79
C ARG A 443 1.25 -1.20 -14.93
N ILE A 444 0.08 -0.65 -14.61
CA ILE A 444 -0.93 -1.35 -13.78
C ILE A 444 -1.45 -2.58 -14.54
N THR A 445 -1.81 -2.42 -15.80
CA THR A 445 -2.31 -3.52 -16.65
C THR A 445 -1.23 -4.59 -16.84
N THR A 446 0.01 -4.20 -17.13
CA THR A 446 1.15 -5.13 -17.25
C THR A 446 1.40 -5.89 -15.94
N LEU A 447 1.38 -5.22 -14.79
CA LEU A 447 1.60 -5.86 -13.50
C LEU A 447 0.47 -6.86 -13.15
N HIS A 448 -0.77 -6.54 -13.50
CA HIS A 448 -1.92 -7.41 -13.33
C HIS A 448 -1.73 -8.71 -14.15
N HIS A 449 -1.54 -8.60 -15.46
CA HIS A 449 -1.33 -9.75 -16.35
C HIS A 449 -0.07 -10.56 -15.98
N THR A 450 1.04 -9.90 -15.59
CA THR A 450 2.25 -10.61 -15.17
C THR A 450 2.00 -11.51 -13.95
N ARG A 451 1.23 -11.03 -12.96
CA ARG A 451 0.89 -11.83 -11.78
C ARG A 451 0.00 -13.02 -12.13
N GLU A 452 -0.89 -12.86 -13.09
CA GLU A 452 -1.74 -13.95 -13.57
C GLU A 452 -0.91 -14.99 -14.31
N ASP A 453 -0.07 -14.57 -15.24
CA ASP A 453 0.77 -15.45 -16.02
C ASP A 453 1.84 -16.20 -15.18
N GLU A 454 2.45 -15.54 -14.20
CA GLU A 454 3.54 -16.10 -13.41
C GLU A 454 3.05 -16.88 -12.17
N ASP A 455 1.94 -16.48 -11.56
CA ASP A 455 1.49 -17.02 -10.28
C ASP A 455 0.15 -17.76 -10.40
N LEU A 456 -0.92 -17.08 -10.85
CA LEU A 456 -2.29 -17.60 -10.83
C LEU A 456 -2.50 -18.71 -11.86
N PHE A 457 -2.13 -18.49 -13.12
CA PHE A 457 -2.39 -19.45 -14.19
C PHE A 457 -1.62 -20.77 -14.01
N PRO A 458 -0.32 -20.77 -13.63
CA PRO A 458 0.37 -22.00 -13.27
C PRO A 458 -0.25 -22.73 -12.08
N TYR A 459 -0.79 -21.99 -11.10
CA TYR A 459 -1.48 -22.60 -9.97
C TYR A 459 -2.79 -23.26 -10.38
N LEU A 460 -3.66 -22.56 -11.12
CA LEU A 460 -4.93 -23.10 -11.60
C LEU A 460 -4.73 -24.30 -12.55
N ARG A 461 -3.72 -24.27 -13.40
CA ARG A 461 -3.36 -25.39 -14.29
C ARG A 461 -2.96 -26.65 -13.50
N ARG A 462 -2.24 -26.49 -12.40
CA ARG A 462 -1.93 -27.61 -11.49
C ARG A 462 -3.14 -28.12 -10.74
N SER A 463 -4.08 -27.24 -10.42
CA SER A 463 -5.31 -27.59 -9.69
C SER A 463 -6.35 -28.29 -10.58
N ASP A 464 -6.47 -27.88 -11.84
CA ASP A 464 -7.30 -28.54 -12.83
C ASP A 464 -6.68 -28.40 -14.24
N HIS A 465 -6.09 -29.47 -14.74
CA HIS A 465 -5.42 -29.50 -16.06
C HIS A 465 -6.36 -29.22 -17.24
N ARG A 466 -7.69 -29.35 -17.05
CA ARG A 466 -8.69 -29.06 -18.09
C ARG A 466 -8.84 -27.55 -18.36
N LEU A 467 -8.31 -26.70 -17.50
CA LEU A 467 -8.21 -25.26 -17.72
C LEU A 467 -7.08 -24.88 -18.69
N GLY A 468 -6.22 -25.84 -19.08
CA GLY A 468 -5.01 -25.57 -19.86
C GLY A 468 -5.24 -24.70 -21.08
N GLU A 469 -6.19 -25.06 -21.95
CA GLU A 469 -6.47 -24.32 -23.19
C GLU A 469 -7.02 -22.90 -22.92
N VAL A 470 -7.81 -22.73 -21.87
CA VAL A 470 -8.33 -21.40 -21.44
C VAL A 470 -7.17 -20.52 -20.98
N LEU A 471 -6.29 -21.04 -20.12
CA LEU A 471 -5.16 -20.30 -19.57
C LEU A 471 -4.12 -19.95 -20.66
N ASP A 472 -3.86 -20.86 -21.60
CA ASP A 472 -2.99 -20.58 -22.76
C ASP A 472 -3.57 -19.44 -23.60
N ARG A 473 -4.89 -19.46 -23.84
CA ARG A 473 -5.56 -18.41 -24.60
C ARG A 473 -5.53 -17.05 -23.88
N LEU A 474 -5.74 -17.02 -22.58
CA LEU A 474 -5.64 -15.78 -21.78
C LEU A 474 -4.22 -15.19 -21.84
N THR A 475 -3.19 -16.03 -21.70
CA THR A 475 -1.79 -15.60 -21.85
C THR A 475 -1.49 -15.05 -23.26
N GLU A 476 -2.01 -15.67 -24.33
CA GLU A 476 -1.90 -15.12 -25.68
C GLU A 476 -2.55 -13.73 -25.80
N GLU A 477 -3.73 -13.56 -25.24
CA GLU A 477 -4.44 -12.27 -25.26
C GLU A 477 -3.70 -11.19 -24.45
N HIS A 478 -3.04 -11.53 -23.32
CA HIS A 478 -2.14 -10.63 -22.59
C HIS A 478 -1.03 -10.07 -23.48
N HIS A 479 -0.36 -10.91 -24.27
CA HIS A 479 0.69 -10.46 -25.18
C HIS A 479 0.17 -9.48 -26.24
N VAL A 480 -1.03 -9.73 -26.78
CA VAL A 480 -1.66 -8.85 -27.77
C VAL A 480 -2.01 -7.50 -27.13
N ILE A 481 -2.60 -7.52 -25.94
CA ILE A 481 -2.96 -6.31 -25.19
C ILE A 481 -1.73 -5.46 -24.87
N HIS A 482 -0.60 -6.07 -24.46
CA HIS A 482 0.66 -5.36 -24.26
C HIS A 482 1.14 -4.67 -25.54
N GLY A 483 1.06 -5.33 -26.68
CA GLY A 483 1.40 -4.73 -27.98
C GLY A 483 0.53 -3.51 -28.35
N LEU A 484 -0.76 -3.53 -27.95
CA LEU A 484 -1.66 -2.38 -28.14
C LEU A 484 -1.32 -1.21 -27.22
N ILE A 485 -0.95 -1.49 -26.00
CA ILE A 485 -0.50 -0.49 -25.03
C ILE A 485 0.74 0.24 -25.58
N GLU A 486 1.73 -0.50 -26.06
CA GLU A 486 2.92 0.06 -26.73
C GLU A 486 2.58 0.84 -28.01
N ARG A 487 1.55 0.40 -28.74
CA ARG A 487 1.07 1.13 -29.91
C ARG A 487 0.50 2.50 -29.52
N ILE A 488 -0.31 2.59 -28.49
CA ILE A 488 -0.84 3.88 -27.99
C ILE A 488 0.29 4.82 -27.60
N ASP A 489 1.31 4.35 -26.89
CA ASP A 489 2.47 5.17 -26.52
C ASP A 489 3.18 5.72 -27.76
N ARG A 490 3.45 4.89 -28.77
CA ARG A 490 4.04 5.34 -30.04
C ARG A 490 3.19 6.37 -30.77
N GLU A 491 1.88 6.16 -30.85
CA GLU A 491 0.96 7.09 -31.53
C GLU A 491 0.84 8.42 -30.76
N LEU A 492 0.89 8.39 -29.42
CA LEU A 492 0.91 9.58 -28.60
C LEU A 492 2.19 10.39 -28.81
N VAL A 493 3.36 9.74 -28.85
CA VAL A 493 4.63 10.40 -29.15
C VAL A 493 4.62 11.01 -30.55
N ALA A 494 4.10 10.30 -31.55
CA ALA A 494 3.96 10.82 -32.92
C ALA A 494 3.01 12.04 -32.96
N PHE A 495 1.86 11.97 -32.28
CA PHE A 495 0.90 13.06 -32.17
C PHE A 495 1.52 14.33 -31.56
N VAL A 496 2.31 14.18 -30.50
CA VAL A 496 3.00 15.32 -29.86
C VAL A 496 4.07 15.91 -30.80
N ARG A 497 4.84 15.07 -31.46
CA ARG A 497 5.92 15.51 -32.37
C ARG A 497 5.40 16.26 -33.59
N GLU A 498 4.29 15.81 -34.17
CA GLU A 498 3.68 16.41 -35.36
C GLU A 498 2.60 17.48 -34.99
N GLU A 499 2.69 18.04 -33.78
CA GLU A 499 1.84 19.12 -33.26
C GLU A 499 0.33 18.87 -33.46
N GLY A 500 -0.13 17.64 -33.31
CA GLY A 500 -1.53 17.29 -33.39
C GLY A 500 -2.06 17.16 -34.83
N GLY A 501 -1.26 16.65 -35.76
CA GLY A 501 -1.64 16.40 -37.15
C GLY A 501 -2.90 15.56 -37.31
N ALA A 502 -3.65 15.73 -38.40
CA ALA A 502 -4.92 15.03 -38.61
C ALA A 502 -4.76 13.51 -38.69
N LYS A 503 -3.66 13.03 -39.29
CA LYS A 503 -3.33 11.62 -39.43
C LYS A 503 -2.98 11.00 -38.07
N GLU A 504 -2.18 11.69 -37.27
CA GLU A 504 -1.73 11.25 -35.96
C GLU A 504 -2.89 11.24 -34.96
N ARG A 505 -3.83 12.20 -35.05
CA ARG A 505 -5.08 12.20 -34.29
C ARG A 505 -5.91 10.93 -34.53
N GLU A 506 -6.14 10.60 -35.80
CA GLU A 506 -6.91 9.42 -36.17
C GLU A 506 -6.20 8.13 -35.75
N ALA A 507 -4.86 8.07 -35.87
CA ALA A 507 -4.07 6.90 -35.45
C ALA A 507 -4.15 6.71 -33.93
N LEU A 508 -4.01 7.77 -33.12
CA LEU A 508 -4.11 7.68 -31.67
C LEU A 508 -5.53 7.29 -31.22
N ARG A 509 -6.56 7.86 -31.85
CA ARG A 509 -7.96 7.49 -31.58
C ARG A 509 -8.22 6.04 -31.90
N ALA A 510 -7.83 5.57 -33.08
CA ALA A 510 -8.03 4.19 -33.50
C ALA A 510 -7.30 3.18 -32.62
N ALA A 511 -6.06 3.49 -32.21
CA ALA A 511 -5.31 2.65 -31.28
C ALA A 511 -5.99 2.55 -29.90
N THR A 512 -6.51 3.67 -29.40
CA THR A 512 -7.21 3.71 -28.10
C THR A 512 -8.54 2.97 -28.13
N ASP A 513 -9.31 3.11 -29.21
CA ASP A 513 -10.58 2.40 -29.39
C ASP A 513 -10.36 0.89 -29.53
N LEU A 514 -9.29 0.47 -30.24
CA LEU A 514 -8.92 -0.94 -30.39
C LEU A 514 -8.48 -1.56 -29.07
N LEU A 515 -7.65 -0.86 -28.26
CA LEU A 515 -7.29 -1.32 -26.93
C LEU A 515 -8.53 -1.48 -26.05
N ALA A 516 -9.44 -0.49 -26.08
CA ALA A 516 -10.64 -0.55 -25.26
C ALA A 516 -11.51 -1.77 -25.59
N ASP A 517 -11.73 -2.04 -26.87
CA ASP A 517 -12.51 -3.20 -27.31
C ASP A 517 -11.82 -4.52 -26.94
N ALA A 518 -10.51 -4.63 -27.16
CA ALA A 518 -9.73 -5.83 -26.86
C ALA A 518 -9.72 -6.13 -25.35
N LEU A 519 -9.38 -5.15 -24.54
CA LEU A 519 -9.26 -5.35 -23.09
C LEU A 519 -10.62 -5.65 -22.45
N LEU A 520 -11.70 -4.91 -22.80
CA LEU A 520 -13.02 -5.18 -22.24
C LEU A 520 -13.55 -6.57 -22.58
N SER A 521 -13.26 -7.05 -23.80
CA SER A 521 -13.59 -8.41 -24.23
C SER A 521 -12.77 -9.46 -23.49
N HIS A 522 -11.48 -9.22 -23.30
CA HIS A 522 -10.57 -10.09 -22.56
C HIS A 522 -11.00 -10.24 -21.09
N LEU A 523 -11.18 -9.13 -20.35
CA LEU A 523 -11.60 -9.17 -18.95
C LEU A 523 -12.94 -9.89 -18.75
N ALA A 524 -13.89 -9.73 -19.68
CA ALA A 524 -15.17 -10.45 -19.64
C ALA A 524 -14.99 -11.96 -19.86
N TYR A 525 -14.09 -12.37 -20.75
CA TYR A 525 -13.76 -13.77 -21.00
C TYR A 525 -13.07 -14.39 -19.79
N GLU A 526 -12.09 -13.73 -19.23
CA GLU A 526 -11.35 -14.21 -18.07
C GLU A 526 -12.28 -14.40 -16.85
N GLU A 527 -13.10 -13.41 -16.53
CA GLU A 527 -14.07 -13.54 -15.44
C GLU A 527 -15.04 -14.70 -15.66
N ARG A 528 -15.51 -14.90 -16.89
CA ARG A 528 -16.41 -15.98 -17.22
C ARG A 528 -15.78 -17.36 -16.96
N GLU A 529 -14.51 -17.52 -17.27
CA GLU A 529 -13.82 -18.81 -17.18
C GLU A 529 -13.18 -19.05 -15.82
N LEU A 530 -12.72 -18.00 -15.10
CA LEU A 530 -11.93 -18.16 -13.89
C LEU A 530 -12.68 -17.92 -12.56
N ILE A 531 -13.85 -17.29 -12.54
CA ILE A 531 -14.61 -17.04 -11.30
C ILE A 531 -14.89 -18.34 -10.53
N GLU A 532 -15.37 -19.40 -11.18
CA GLU A 532 -15.62 -20.68 -10.52
C GLU A 532 -14.34 -21.40 -10.12
N PRO A 533 -13.35 -21.57 -10.98
CA PRO A 533 -12.06 -22.13 -10.60
C PRO A 533 -11.41 -21.44 -9.41
N MET A 534 -11.42 -20.11 -9.35
CA MET A 534 -10.86 -19.35 -8.24
C MET A 534 -11.66 -19.53 -6.94
N ALA A 535 -12.99 -19.60 -7.01
CA ALA A 535 -13.82 -19.92 -5.86
C ALA A 535 -13.60 -21.35 -5.38
N ARG A 536 -13.23 -22.27 -6.27
CA ARG A 536 -13.05 -23.69 -5.99
C ARG A 536 -11.66 -24.02 -5.45
N PHE A 537 -10.63 -23.41 -6.00
CA PHE A 537 -9.24 -23.76 -5.72
C PHE A 537 -8.49 -22.65 -4.97
N GLY A 538 -9.00 -21.43 -4.95
CA GLY A 538 -8.28 -20.25 -4.46
C GLY A 538 -7.27 -19.71 -5.47
N THR A 539 -6.28 -18.98 -4.98
CA THR A 539 -5.22 -18.33 -5.78
C THR A 539 -3.81 -18.89 -5.52
N GLY A 540 -3.67 -19.81 -4.54
CA GLY A 540 -2.37 -20.42 -4.22
C GLY A 540 -1.47 -19.60 -3.28
N TRP A 541 -1.91 -18.40 -2.83
CA TRP A 541 -1.21 -17.57 -1.84
C TRP A 541 -2.13 -17.07 -0.70
#